data_e0ed0e8af4603991df634719265e76f2
#
_entry.id   e0ed0e8af4603991df634719265e76f2
#
_cell.length_a   1.000
_cell.length_b   1.000
_cell.length_c   1.000
_cell.angle_alpha   90.00
_cell.angle_beta   90.00
_cell.angle_gamma   90.00
#
_symmetry.space_group_name_H-M   'P 1'
#
loop_
_entity.id
_entity.type
_entity.pdbx_description
1 polymer ?
#
loop_
_entity_poly.entity_id
_entity_poly.type
_entity_poly.pdbx_seq_one_letter_code
_entity_poly.pdbx_strand_id
1 'polypeptide(L)'
;DLGMPKAQVAAIRANEINDEINVKYFNGNVFEIGLNVFRNMDVVICGLDNREARLFVDRSCWKVNVPWIDGAIEVLSGVARMFIPPDGVDYQSTMSEVDFTLLNKRRSCMLLGLDDIQQGKIPTTPTIASIIAGIQVQEAVKFLHKRQDLILLDGRGFHFNGATNESYIIEYQIDEDSDSRYSINKIVDIKINSGELSIKEAFEIAYRQLKTDEMILSFNNEVLYELEDTTSGIKRAFYKNFNLATPTDFKKDNVMLKPIMTSSIKNNSPLFEKLKSKTLAELDIPFNDIIVISSSNKEVGIATVFTDIFK
;
A
#
# COMPACT_ATOMS: atom_id res chain seq x y z
N ASP A 1 -17.76 3.99 -22.99
CA ASP A 1 -16.95 3.71 -21.79
C ASP A 1 -17.45 2.49 -20.98
N LEU A 2 -18.67 1.98 -21.22
CA LEU A 2 -19.18 0.80 -20.53
C LEU A 2 -18.34 -0.44 -20.86
N GLY A 3 -17.88 -1.16 -19.84
CA GLY A 3 -17.01 -2.33 -19.96
C GLY A 3 -15.52 -2.05 -20.02
N MET A 4 -15.11 -0.80 -20.07
CA MET A 4 -13.68 -0.42 -19.99
C MET A 4 -13.22 -0.21 -18.53
N PRO A 5 -11.95 -0.52 -18.21
CA PRO A 5 -11.39 -0.19 -16.91
C PRO A 5 -11.44 1.31 -16.60
N LYS A 6 -11.80 1.68 -15.37
CA LYS A 6 -11.91 3.09 -14.97
C LYS A 6 -10.60 3.87 -15.17
N ALA A 7 -9.46 3.26 -14.83
CA ALA A 7 -8.14 3.87 -15.00
C ALA A 7 -7.84 4.17 -16.49
N GLN A 8 -8.18 3.25 -17.39
CA GLN A 8 -8.02 3.43 -18.83
C GLN A 8 -8.88 4.59 -19.35
N VAL A 9 -10.17 4.65 -18.96
CA VAL A 9 -11.07 5.73 -19.35
C VAL A 9 -10.54 7.08 -18.84
N ALA A 10 -10.06 7.12 -17.60
CA ALA A 10 -9.50 8.34 -17.03
C ALA A 10 -8.26 8.82 -17.80
N ALA A 11 -7.36 7.90 -18.19
CA ALA A 11 -6.18 8.23 -18.97
C ALA A 11 -6.54 8.76 -20.37
N ILE A 12 -7.49 8.13 -21.07
CA ILE A 12 -7.96 8.60 -22.37
C ILE A 12 -8.51 10.02 -22.26
N ARG A 13 -9.38 10.28 -21.28
CA ARG A 13 -9.98 11.62 -21.10
C ARG A 13 -8.96 12.68 -20.70
N ALA A 14 -7.96 12.33 -19.91
CA ALA A 14 -6.89 13.26 -19.58
C ALA A 14 -6.08 13.67 -20.80
N ASN A 15 -5.74 12.72 -21.69
CA ASN A 15 -5.06 12.99 -22.95
C ASN A 15 -5.94 13.78 -23.93
N GLU A 16 -7.26 13.58 -23.93
CA GLU A 16 -8.19 14.39 -24.74
C GLU A 16 -8.25 15.86 -24.30
N ILE A 17 -8.04 16.13 -22.99
CA ILE A 17 -8.01 17.48 -22.42
C ILE A 17 -6.66 18.15 -22.71
N ASN A 18 -5.56 17.41 -22.57
CA ASN A 18 -4.21 17.91 -22.82
C ASN A 18 -3.33 16.77 -23.37
N ASP A 19 -3.01 16.82 -24.64
CA ASP A 19 -2.19 15.83 -25.35
C ASP A 19 -0.68 15.99 -25.16
N GLU A 20 -0.24 17.07 -24.53
CA GLU A 20 1.18 17.30 -24.17
C GLU A 20 1.63 16.52 -22.94
N ILE A 21 0.69 16.01 -22.12
CA ILE A 21 1.00 15.25 -20.91
C ILE A 21 1.17 13.76 -21.23
N ASN A 22 2.12 13.11 -20.55
CA ASN A 22 2.30 11.67 -20.63
C ASN A 22 1.46 10.98 -19.53
N VAL A 23 0.30 10.47 -19.90
CA VAL A 23 -0.60 9.76 -18.97
C VAL A 23 -0.45 8.26 -19.16
N LYS A 24 -0.13 7.57 -18.09
CA LYS A 24 -0.10 6.11 -18.03
C LYS A 24 -1.14 5.62 -17.02
N TYR A 25 -1.69 4.43 -17.23
CA TYR A 25 -2.63 3.82 -16.31
C TYR A 25 -2.22 2.39 -15.92
N PHE A 26 -2.61 1.97 -14.74
CA PHE A 26 -2.51 0.60 -14.25
C PHE A 26 -3.92 0.09 -13.94
N ASN A 27 -4.26 -1.08 -14.49
CA ASN A 27 -5.55 -1.73 -14.24
C ASN A 27 -5.34 -2.93 -13.32
N GLY A 28 -5.36 -2.70 -12.02
CA GLY A 28 -5.11 -3.70 -10.99
C GLY A 28 -5.46 -3.18 -9.61
N ASN A 29 -5.04 -3.89 -8.59
CA ASN A 29 -5.20 -3.50 -7.20
C ASN A 29 -3.99 -2.68 -6.75
N VAL A 30 -4.20 -1.69 -5.87
CA VAL A 30 -3.10 -0.87 -5.31
C VAL A 30 -2.05 -1.72 -4.59
N PHE A 31 -2.43 -2.85 -4.03
CA PHE A 31 -1.50 -3.80 -3.39
C PHE A 31 -0.56 -4.52 -4.36
N GLU A 32 -0.78 -4.40 -5.68
CA GLU A 32 0.11 -4.89 -6.73
C GLU A 32 1.16 -3.85 -7.13
N ILE A 33 1.10 -2.64 -6.57
CA ILE A 33 2.03 -1.54 -6.85
C ILE A 33 3.21 -1.63 -5.87
N GLY A 34 4.41 -1.87 -6.40
CA GLY A 34 5.63 -1.92 -5.59
C GLY A 34 6.12 -0.55 -5.14
N LEU A 35 6.86 -0.51 -4.03
CA LEU A 35 7.35 0.73 -3.39
C LEU A 35 8.18 1.64 -4.32
N ASN A 36 8.92 1.06 -5.29
CA ASN A 36 9.73 1.85 -6.20
C ASN A 36 8.88 2.68 -7.18
N VAL A 37 7.60 2.33 -7.36
CA VAL A 37 6.66 3.18 -8.10
C VAL A 37 6.37 4.44 -7.27
N PHE A 38 6.02 4.28 -5.99
CA PHE A 38 5.79 5.42 -5.09
C PHE A 38 7.04 6.29 -4.97
N ARG A 39 8.23 5.69 -4.82
CA ARG A 39 9.52 6.40 -4.74
C ARG A 39 9.79 7.34 -5.92
N ASN A 40 9.25 7.03 -7.09
CA ASN A 40 9.42 7.83 -8.30
C ASN A 40 8.34 8.90 -8.51
N MET A 41 7.43 9.08 -7.55
CA MET A 41 6.39 10.12 -7.59
C MET A 41 6.83 11.36 -6.81
N ASP A 42 6.47 12.54 -7.30
CA ASP A 42 6.64 13.80 -6.57
C ASP A 42 5.55 13.97 -5.49
N VAL A 43 4.34 13.48 -5.77
CA VAL A 43 3.18 13.47 -4.87
C VAL A 43 2.20 12.37 -5.30
N VAL A 44 1.54 11.75 -4.33
CA VAL A 44 0.50 10.76 -4.58
C VAL A 44 -0.86 11.33 -4.18
N ILE A 45 -1.87 11.25 -5.05
CA ILE A 45 -3.25 11.69 -4.78
C ILE A 45 -4.15 10.46 -4.76
N CYS A 46 -4.91 10.29 -3.67
CA CYS A 46 -5.75 9.13 -3.42
C CYS A 46 -7.23 9.49 -3.29
N GLY A 47 -8.07 8.73 -3.99
CA GLY A 47 -9.52 8.71 -3.83
C GLY A 47 -10.01 7.29 -3.61
N LEU A 48 -9.52 6.63 -2.54
CA LEU A 48 -9.80 5.23 -2.23
C LEU A 48 -11.08 5.09 -1.41
N ASP A 49 -11.72 3.93 -1.50
CA ASP A 49 -13.01 3.63 -0.85
C ASP A 49 -12.89 2.79 0.43
N ASN A 50 -11.68 2.34 0.77
CA ASN A 50 -11.46 1.53 1.97
C ASN A 50 -10.20 1.94 2.74
N ARG A 51 -10.21 1.64 4.05
CA ARG A 51 -9.15 2.02 4.99
C ARG A 51 -7.86 1.21 4.80
N GLU A 52 -7.97 -0.05 4.42
CA GLU A 52 -6.81 -0.92 4.21
C GLU A 52 -5.93 -0.41 3.07
N ALA A 53 -6.56 -0.03 1.95
CA ALA A 53 -5.84 0.54 0.83
C ALA A 53 -5.20 1.91 1.18
N ARG A 54 -5.88 2.74 2.00
CA ARG A 54 -5.28 3.99 2.51
C ARG A 54 -4.08 3.74 3.40
N LEU A 55 -4.17 2.80 4.34
CA LEU A 55 -3.03 2.42 5.19
C LEU A 55 -1.87 1.86 4.36
N PHE A 56 -2.15 1.11 3.31
CA PHE A 56 -1.11 0.62 2.41
C PHE A 56 -0.40 1.77 1.70
N VAL A 57 -1.15 2.74 1.14
CA VAL A 57 -0.56 3.92 0.50
C VAL A 57 0.21 4.76 1.51
N ASP A 58 -0.35 4.99 2.70
CA ASP A 58 0.31 5.71 3.78
C ASP A 58 1.68 5.11 4.11
N ARG A 59 1.71 3.83 4.48
CA ARG A 59 2.94 3.11 4.79
C ARG A 59 3.93 3.08 3.62
N SER A 60 3.42 2.97 2.39
CA SER A 60 4.26 3.00 1.19
C SER A 60 4.90 4.36 0.99
N CYS A 61 4.13 5.44 1.09
CA CYS A 61 4.62 6.81 0.96
C CYS A 61 5.61 7.18 2.07
N TRP A 62 5.33 6.78 3.33
CA TRP A 62 6.24 7.00 4.45
C TRP A 62 7.57 6.27 4.27
N LYS A 63 7.56 5.00 3.85
CA LYS A 63 8.78 4.22 3.61
C LYS A 63 9.75 4.87 2.62
N VAL A 64 9.24 5.61 1.65
CA VAL A 64 10.04 6.23 0.58
C VAL A 64 10.04 7.76 0.62
N ASN A 65 9.51 8.36 1.68
CA ASN A 65 9.45 9.81 1.92
C ASN A 65 8.75 10.59 0.79
N VAL A 66 7.62 10.10 0.32
CA VAL A 66 6.81 10.76 -0.71
C VAL A 66 5.52 11.30 -0.09
N PRO A 67 5.21 12.59 -0.25
CA PRO A 67 3.95 13.15 0.22
C PRO A 67 2.75 12.56 -0.49
N TRP A 68 1.64 12.45 0.25
CA TRP A 68 0.39 12.00 -0.34
C TRP A 68 -0.83 12.73 0.21
N ILE A 69 -1.89 12.76 -0.59
CA ILE A 69 -3.11 13.50 -0.28
C ILE A 69 -4.30 12.56 -0.38
N ASP A 70 -4.99 12.36 0.73
CA ASP A 70 -6.20 11.53 0.81
C ASP A 70 -7.45 12.36 0.56
N GLY A 71 -8.37 11.80 -0.21
CA GLY A 71 -9.75 12.28 -0.35
C GLY A 71 -10.72 11.18 0.03
N ALA A 72 -11.62 11.47 0.96
CA ALA A 72 -12.69 10.58 1.34
C ALA A 72 -14.04 11.26 1.24
N ILE A 73 -15.05 10.52 0.79
CA ILE A 73 -16.42 11.01 0.64
C ILE A 73 -17.40 10.00 1.23
N GLU A 74 -18.42 10.50 1.91
CA GLU A 74 -19.48 9.71 2.49
C GLU A 74 -20.79 10.48 2.41
N VAL A 75 -21.75 9.96 1.61
CA VAL A 75 -23.06 10.57 1.36
C VAL A 75 -22.92 12.03 0.89
N LEU A 76 -23.15 12.99 1.77
CA LEU A 76 -23.03 14.44 1.54
C LEU A 76 -21.83 15.07 2.27
N SER A 77 -20.94 14.25 2.85
CA SER A 77 -19.76 14.73 3.55
C SER A 77 -18.49 14.35 2.82
N GLY A 78 -17.45 15.13 2.97
CA GLY A 78 -16.15 14.83 2.42
C GLY A 78 -15.01 15.36 3.26
N VAL A 79 -13.83 14.76 3.12
CA VAL A 79 -12.61 15.20 3.77
C VAL A 79 -11.42 15.10 2.82
N ALA A 80 -10.56 16.12 2.84
CA ALA A 80 -9.24 16.08 2.22
C ALA A 80 -8.17 16.25 3.30
N ARG A 81 -7.08 15.45 3.22
CA ARG A 81 -5.97 15.46 4.17
C ARG A 81 -4.66 15.34 3.40
N MET A 82 -3.60 15.98 3.87
CA MET A 82 -2.27 15.83 3.30
C MET A 82 -1.31 15.31 4.36
N PHE A 83 -0.42 14.42 3.93
CA PHE A 83 0.56 13.75 4.78
C PHE A 83 1.95 13.95 4.17
N ILE A 84 2.86 14.54 4.93
CA ILE A 84 4.22 14.89 4.47
C ILE A 84 5.25 14.17 5.34
N PRO A 85 5.79 13.00 4.88
CA PRO A 85 6.89 12.35 5.57
C PRO A 85 8.16 13.22 5.57
N PRO A 86 9.11 13.03 6.50
CA PRO A 86 9.10 12.06 7.60
C PRO A 86 8.56 12.61 8.92
N ASP A 87 8.23 13.92 9.01
CA ASP A 87 8.00 14.60 10.29
C ASP A 87 6.52 14.90 10.58
N GLY A 88 5.65 14.75 9.57
CA GLY A 88 4.22 15.10 9.66
C GLY A 88 3.37 14.05 10.40
N VAL A 89 2.06 14.28 10.41
CA VAL A 89 1.04 13.31 10.81
C VAL A 89 0.91 12.26 9.71
N ASP A 90 0.70 11.01 10.05
CA ASP A 90 0.36 9.93 9.13
C ASP A 90 -1.14 9.63 9.14
N TYR A 91 -1.60 8.83 8.18
CA TYR A 91 -3.01 8.46 8.08
C TYR A 91 -3.46 7.62 9.28
N GLN A 92 -2.61 6.73 9.80
CA GLN A 92 -2.93 5.89 10.95
C GLN A 92 -3.25 6.75 12.19
N SER A 93 -2.53 7.84 12.41
CA SER A 93 -2.79 8.82 13.48
C SER A 93 -4.16 9.49 13.38
N THR A 94 -4.81 9.47 12.21
CA THR A 94 -6.17 10.03 12.04
C THR A 94 -7.29 9.02 12.28
N MET A 95 -6.94 7.76 12.58
CA MET A 95 -7.90 6.67 12.75
C MET A 95 -8.39 6.58 14.20
N SER A 96 -9.65 6.17 14.37
CA SER A 96 -10.25 5.89 15.67
C SER A 96 -10.09 4.40 16.04
N GLU A 97 -10.30 4.07 17.32
CA GLU A 97 -10.36 2.68 17.79
C GLU A 97 -11.42 1.84 17.06
N VAL A 98 -12.52 2.47 16.65
CA VAL A 98 -13.56 1.82 15.85
C VAL A 98 -13.03 1.42 14.48
N ASP A 99 -12.22 2.25 13.86
CA ASP A 99 -11.62 1.95 12.55
C ASP A 99 -10.69 0.73 12.63
N PHE A 100 -9.86 0.64 13.67
CA PHE A 100 -9.00 -0.52 13.91
C PHE A 100 -9.82 -1.79 14.19
N THR A 101 -10.90 -1.67 14.95
CA THR A 101 -11.80 -2.80 15.22
C THR A 101 -12.42 -3.34 13.93
N LEU A 102 -12.85 -2.48 13.03
CA LEU A 102 -13.40 -2.87 11.72
C LEU A 102 -12.37 -3.54 10.82
N LEU A 103 -11.14 -3.02 10.77
CA LEU A 103 -10.02 -3.63 10.01
C LEU A 103 -9.74 -5.05 10.51
N ASN A 104 -9.61 -5.24 11.82
CA ASN A 104 -9.35 -6.53 12.43
C ASN A 104 -10.49 -7.53 12.19
N LYS A 105 -11.73 -7.08 12.24
CA LYS A 105 -12.90 -7.91 11.94
C LYS A 105 -12.89 -8.39 10.49
N ARG A 106 -12.61 -7.51 9.53
CA ARG A 106 -12.53 -7.86 8.11
C ARG A 106 -11.44 -8.89 7.86
N ARG A 107 -10.24 -8.68 8.42
CA ARG A 107 -9.13 -9.63 8.35
C ARG A 107 -9.53 -11.01 8.91
N SER A 108 -10.19 -11.04 10.05
CA SER A 108 -10.66 -12.29 10.68
C SER A 108 -11.70 -13.01 9.81
N CYS A 109 -12.67 -12.28 9.24
CA CYS A 109 -13.67 -12.86 8.32
C CYS A 109 -13.01 -13.49 7.09
N MET A 110 -12.03 -12.83 6.48
CA MET A 110 -11.29 -13.34 5.33
C MET A 110 -10.54 -14.63 5.68
N LEU A 111 -9.83 -14.65 6.81
CA LEU A 111 -9.10 -15.84 7.29
C LEU A 111 -10.02 -17.04 7.61
N LEU A 112 -11.28 -16.78 7.98
CA LEU A 112 -12.29 -17.81 8.17
C LEU A 112 -13.00 -18.20 6.87
N GLY A 113 -12.60 -17.64 5.73
CA GLY A 113 -13.22 -17.90 4.44
C GLY A 113 -14.68 -17.44 4.36
N LEU A 114 -15.06 -16.49 5.20
CA LEU A 114 -16.38 -15.88 5.18
C LEU A 114 -16.38 -14.74 4.15
N ASP A 115 -17.44 -14.68 3.34
CA ASP A 115 -17.64 -13.54 2.45
C ASP A 115 -17.77 -12.27 3.29
N ASP A 116 -17.19 -11.18 2.81
CA ASP A 116 -17.35 -9.88 3.45
C ASP A 116 -18.86 -9.64 3.67
N ILE A 117 -19.22 -9.35 4.91
CA ILE A 117 -20.56 -8.82 5.21
C ILE A 117 -20.71 -7.62 4.28
N GLN A 118 -21.66 -7.67 3.37
CA GLN A 118 -21.90 -6.64 2.38
C GLN A 118 -21.81 -5.27 3.07
N GLN A 119 -20.69 -4.60 2.89
CA GLN A 119 -20.64 -3.17 3.17
C GLN A 119 -21.59 -2.58 2.15
N GLY A 120 -22.77 -2.18 2.62
CA GLY A 120 -23.71 -1.47 1.77
C GLY A 120 -22.94 -0.36 1.07
N LYS A 121 -23.05 -0.26 -0.27
CA LYS A 121 -22.40 0.82 -1.00
C LYS A 121 -22.89 2.13 -0.40
N ILE A 122 -21.98 2.88 0.23
CA ILE A 122 -22.30 4.20 0.76
C ILE A 122 -22.59 5.09 -0.46
N PRO A 123 -23.81 5.65 -0.57
CA PRO A 123 -24.10 6.54 -1.68
C PRO A 123 -23.18 7.75 -1.61
N THR A 124 -22.70 8.18 -2.77
CA THR A 124 -21.82 9.34 -2.90
C THR A 124 -22.36 10.26 -3.97
N THR A 125 -22.12 11.56 -3.83
CA THR A 125 -22.55 12.54 -4.84
C THR A 125 -21.36 13.05 -5.65
N PRO A 126 -21.52 13.25 -6.96
CA PRO A 126 -20.45 13.82 -7.80
C PRO A 126 -20.02 15.22 -7.34
N THR A 127 -20.92 15.99 -6.75
CA THR A 127 -20.64 17.34 -6.24
C THR A 127 -19.63 17.30 -5.11
N ILE A 128 -19.83 16.44 -4.09
CA ILE A 128 -18.89 16.29 -2.98
C ILE A 128 -17.55 15.76 -3.49
N ALA A 129 -17.57 14.76 -4.38
CA ALA A 129 -16.35 14.23 -4.99
C ALA A 129 -15.57 15.34 -5.71
N SER A 130 -16.23 16.23 -6.46
CA SER A 130 -15.57 17.33 -7.18
C SER A 130 -14.97 18.38 -6.22
N ILE A 131 -15.66 18.72 -5.13
CA ILE A 131 -15.17 19.67 -4.12
C ILE A 131 -13.90 19.12 -3.48
N ILE A 132 -13.94 17.85 -3.00
CA ILE A 132 -12.80 17.23 -2.33
C ILE A 132 -11.63 17.04 -3.29
N ALA A 133 -11.87 16.59 -4.53
CA ALA A 133 -10.82 16.47 -5.54
C ALA A 133 -10.18 17.83 -5.87
N GLY A 134 -10.97 18.90 -5.94
CA GLY A 134 -10.46 20.25 -6.14
C GLY A 134 -9.53 20.72 -5.02
N ILE A 135 -9.87 20.41 -3.76
CA ILE A 135 -9.01 20.70 -2.60
C ILE A 135 -7.73 19.87 -2.64
N GLN A 136 -7.81 18.56 -2.96
CA GLN A 136 -6.62 17.72 -3.11
C GLN A 136 -5.66 18.26 -4.17
N VAL A 137 -6.17 18.60 -5.33
CA VAL A 137 -5.37 19.16 -6.44
C VAL A 137 -4.75 20.50 -6.03
N GLN A 138 -5.50 21.37 -5.34
CA GLN A 138 -4.99 22.65 -4.87
C GLN A 138 -3.81 22.49 -3.90
N GLU A 139 -3.86 21.55 -2.96
CA GLU A 139 -2.74 21.25 -2.06
C GLU A 139 -1.55 20.65 -2.81
N ALA A 140 -1.79 19.75 -3.77
CA ALA A 140 -0.74 19.19 -4.62
C ALA A 140 -0.02 20.29 -5.44
N VAL A 141 -0.76 21.22 -6.03
CA VAL A 141 -0.19 22.36 -6.79
C VAL A 141 0.69 23.23 -5.89
N LYS A 142 0.24 23.56 -4.67
CA LYS A 142 1.04 24.32 -3.71
C LYS A 142 2.35 23.60 -3.38
N PHE A 143 2.28 22.28 -3.14
CA PHE A 143 3.45 21.47 -2.84
C PHE A 143 4.43 21.42 -4.01
N LEU A 144 3.97 21.10 -5.22
CA LEU A 144 4.79 21.03 -6.43
C LEU A 144 5.47 22.38 -6.78
N HIS A 145 4.79 23.49 -6.48
CA HIS A 145 5.35 24.85 -6.61
C HIS A 145 6.21 25.28 -5.40
N LYS A 146 6.49 24.36 -4.46
CA LYS A 146 7.30 24.61 -3.25
C LYS A 146 6.78 25.77 -2.38
N ARG A 147 5.46 25.99 -2.39
CA ARG A 147 4.76 27.02 -1.60
C ARG A 147 4.28 26.43 -0.28
N GLN A 148 5.24 25.95 0.52
CA GLN A 148 4.94 25.37 1.84
C GLN A 148 4.25 26.36 2.79
N ASP A 149 4.50 27.66 2.61
CA ASP A 149 3.81 28.74 3.31
C ASP A 149 2.29 28.77 3.05
N LEU A 150 1.83 28.16 1.97
CA LEU A 150 0.42 28.08 1.57
C LEU A 150 -0.24 26.71 1.83
N ILE A 151 0.54 25.69 2.17
CA ILE A 151 -0.02 24.36 2.46
C ILE A 151 -0.85 24.45 3.74
N LEU A 152 -2.12 24.09 3.65
CA LEU A 152 -3.04 24.14 4.78
C LEU A 152 -3.21 22.78 5.45
N LEU A 153 -3.14 21.68 4.67
CA LEU A 153 -3.59 20.37 5.10
C LEU A 153 -2.47 19.45 5.64
N ASP A 154 -1.25 19.96 5.80
CA ASP A 154 -0.20 19.21 6.49
C ASP A 154 -0.61 18.98 7.96
N GLY A 155 -0.84 17.71 8.32
CA GLY A 155 -1.36 17.33 9.63
C GLY A 155 -2.80 17.77 9.93
N ARG A 156 -3.54 18.22 8.93
CA ARG A 156 -4.90 18.73 9.06
C ARG A 156 -5.86 18.12 8.06
N GLY A 157 -7.15 18.13 8.39
CA GLY A 157 -8.23 17.73 7.49
C GLY A 157 -9.16 18.87 7.17
N PHE A 158 -9.37 19.15 5.88
CA PHE A 158 -10.48 19.97 5.40
C PHE A 158 -11.73 19.11 5.35
N HIS A 159 -12.71 19.42 6.18
CA HIS A 159 -14.01 18.75 6.23
C HIS A 159 -15.06 19.62 5.56
N PHE A 160 -15.90 19.02 4.72
CA PHE A 160 -17.02 19.67 4.06
C PHE A 160 -18.31 18.90 4.34
N ASN A 161 -19.33 19.62 4.79
CA ASN A 161 -20.69 19.12 4.99
C ASN A 161 -21.60 19.70 3.91
N GLY A 162 -21.94 18.90 2.91
CA GLY A 162 -22.79 19.31 1.79
C GLY A 162 -24.28 19.45 2.14
N ALA A 163 -24.72 19.03 3.33
CA ALA A 163 -26.11 19.28 3.77
C ALA A 163 -26.29 20.74 4.24
N THR A 164 -25.24 21.35 4.82
CA THR A 164 -25.24 22.73 5.32
C THR A 164 -24.40 23.68 4.47
N ASN A 165 -23.57 23.13 3.54
CA ASN A 165 -22.53 23.83 2.78
C ASN A 165 -21.46 24.50 3.69
N GLU A 166 -21.21 23.93 4.85
CA GLU A 166 -20.19 24.38 5.78
C GLU A 166 -18.89 23.60 5.61
N SER A 167 -17.78 24.28 5.86
CA SER A 167 -16.46 23.64 5.91
C SER A 167 -15.72 24.05 7.18
N TYR A 168 -14.88 23.15 7.67
CA TYR A 168 -14.04 23.38 8.84
C TYR A 168 -12.74 22.59 8.74
N ILE A 169 -11.74 22.99 9.51
CA ILE A 169 -10.44 22.34 9.58
C ILE A 169 -10.35 21.60 10.92
N ILE A 170 -9.91 20.34 10.87
CA ILE A 170 -9.52 19.56 12.05
C ILE A 170 -8.00 19.43 12.02
N GLU A 171 -7.36 19.65 13.14
CA GLU A 171 -5.95 19.39 13.37
C GLU A 171 -5.78 18.02 14.03
N TYR A 172 -4.93 17.16 13.45
CA TYR A 172 -4.66 15.84 13.97
C TYR A 172 -3.39 15.83 14.82
N GLN A 173 -3.37 14.99 15.83
CA GLN A 173 -2.19 14.78 16.65
C GLN A 173 -1.39 13.59 16.12
N ILE A 174 -0.09 13.63 16.27
CA ILE A 174 0.81 12.53 15.93
C ILE A 174 0.59 11.41 16.96
N ASP A 175 0.39 10.20 16.45
CA ASP A 175 0.46 8.97 17.23
C ASP A 175 1.89 8.44 17.16
N GLU A 176 2.64 8.55 18.27
CA GLU A 176 4.03 8.11 18.34
C GLU A 176 4.18 6.58 18.20
N ASP A 177 3.12 5.82 18.48
CA ASP A 177 3.07 4.37 18.35
C ASP A 177 2.62 3.92 16.95
N SER A 178 2.45 4.83 15.99
CA SER A 178 2.03 4.50 14.64
C SER A 178 3.08 3.69 13.88
N ASP A 179 2.68 2.52 13.39
CA ASP A 179 3.49 1.66 12.52
C ASP A 179 3.75 2.27 11.12
N SER A 180 2.99 3.30 10.73
CA SER A 180 3.13 3.94 9.42
C SER A 180 4.39 4.81 9.33
N ARG A 181 4.83 5.37 10.44
CA ARG A 181 5.91 6.38 10.52
C ARG A 181 7.32 5.77 10.41
N TYR A 182 7.52 4.92 9.45
CA TYR A 182 8.80 4.28 9.18
C TYR A 182 9.32 4.65 7.80
N SER A 183 10.56 5.15 7.72
CA SER A 183 11.25 5.48 6.47
C SER A 183 12.50 4.62 6.29
N ILE A 184 12.72 4.15 5.06
CA ILE A 184 13.90 3.36 4.71
C ILE A 184 15.12 4.29 4.64
N ASN A 185 16.10 4.10 5.51
CA ASN A 185 17.28 4.95 5.61
C ASN A 185 18.18 4.92 4.37
N LYS A 186 18.30 3.74 3.76
CA LYS A 186 19.18 3.54 2.60
C LYS A 186 18.53 2.59 1.60
N ILE A 187 18.43 3.02 0.36
CA ILE A 187 17.96 2.18 -0.76
C ILE A 187 19.10 2.01 -1.76
N VAL A 188 19.31 0.77 -2.20
CA VAL A 188 20.30 0.40 -3.22
C VAL A 188 19.55 -0.11 -4.44
N ASP A 189 19.76 0.56 -5.56
CA ASP A 189 19.25 0.14 -6.86
C ASP A 189 20.16 -0.95 -7.43
N ILE A 190 19.59 -2.10 -7.79
CA ILE A 190 20.32 -3.24 -8.38
C ILE A 190 19.90 -3.45 -9.82
N LYS A 191 20.78 -4.12 -10.61
CA LYS A 191 20.52 -4.41 -12.03
C LYS A 191 19.92 -5.81 -12.26
N ILE A 192 19.05 -6.25 -11.35
CA ILE A 192 18.38 -7.54 -11.41
C ILE A 192 16.87 -7.30 -11.41
N ASN A 193 16.14 -8.01 -12.24
CA ASN A 193 14.68 -7.96 -12.28
C ASN A 193 14.09 -8.71 -11.07
N SER A 194 12.94 -8.28 -10.56
CA SER A 194 12.24 -8.95 -9.46
C SER A 194 11.84 -10.40 -9.77
N GLY A 195 11.62 -10.73 -11.03
CA GLY A 195 11.37 -12.10 -11.50
C GLY A 195 12.58 -13.02 -11.41
N GLU A 196 13.77 -12.47 -11.31
CA GLU A 196 15.04 -13.20 -11.28
C GLU A 196 15.69 -13.18 -9.89
N LEU A 197 15.40 -12.19 -9.06
CA LEU A 197 16.00 -12.03 -7.74
C LEU A 197 15.42 -13.05 -6.75
N SER A 198 16.23 -14.03 -6.36
CA SER A 198 15.88 -14.99 -5.32
C SER A 198 16.07 -14.42 -3.91
N ILE A 199 15.40 -15.01 -2.93
CA ILE A 199 15.57 -14.65 -1.51
C ILE A 199 17.04 -14.80 -1.07
N LYS A 200 17.74 -15.84 -1.53
CA LYS A 200 19.16 -16.04 -1.22
C LYS A 200 20.02 -14.89 -1.76
N GLU A 201 19.84 -14.54 -3.03
CA GLU A 201 20.62 -13.45 -3.66
C GLU A 201 20.34 -12.11 -3.01
N ALA A 202 19.09 -11.87 -2.57
CA ALA A 202 18.75 -10.66 -1.82
C ALA A 202 19.56 -10.55 -0.52
N PHE A 203 19.69 -11.65 0.25
CA PHE A 203 20.55 -11.68 1.43
C PHE A 203 22.03 -11.51 1.10
N GLU A 204 22.53 -12.08 0.00
CA GLU A 204 23.92 -11.91 -0.44
C GLU A 204 24.22 -10.44 -0.81
N ILE A 205 23.29 -9.76 -1.46
CA ILE A 205 23.41 -8.33 -1.77
C ILE A 205 23.42 -7.50 -0.47
N ALA A 206 22.49 -7.80 0.45
CA ALA A 206 22.43 -7.12 1.74
C ALA A 206 23.67 -7.34 2.58
N TYR A 207 24.24 -8.55 2.59
CA TYR A 207 25.49 -8.85 3.29
C TYR A 207 26.64 -7.95 2.86
N ARG A 208 26.77 -7.66 1.55
CA ARG A 208 27.79 -6.74 1.03
C ARG A 208 27.64 -5.32 1.58
N GLN A 209 26.43 -4.90 1.92
CA GLN A 209 26.11 -3.58 2.46
C GLN A 209 26.21 -3.52 3.99
N LEU A 210 25.65 -4.52 4.67
CA LEU A 210 25.51 -4.55 6.13
C LEU A 210 26.72 -5.16 6.84
N LYS A 211 27.40 -6.11 6.18
CA LYS A 211 28.57 -6.85 6.69
C LYS A 211 28.27 -7.54 8.03
N THR A 212 27.16 -8.26 8.08
CA THR A 212 26.68 -9.01 9.24
C THR A 212 26.07 -10.32 8.82
N ASP A 213 26.21 -11.36 9.65
CA ASP A 213 25.69 -12.69 9.36
C ASP A 213 24.24 -12.88 9.82
N GLU A 214 23.74 -12.05 10.75
CA GLU A 214 22.36 -12.12 11.22
C GLU A 214 21.52 -11.03 10.54
N MET A 215 20.62 -11.46 9.67
CA MET A 215 19.79 -10.57 8.88
C MET A 215 18.33 -11.04 8.83
N ILE A 216 17.43 -10.08 8.75
CA ILE A 216 15.99 -10.28 8.60
C ILE A 216 15.54 -9.55 7.34
N LEU A 217 14.96 -10.28 6.40
CA LEU A 217 14.25 -9.73 5.26
C LEU A 217 12.80 -9.47 5.68
N SER A 218 12.32 -8.25 5.46
CA SER A 218 10.95 -7.84 5.73
C SER A 218 10.21 -7.56 4.42
N PHE A 219 9.01 -8.10 4.30
CA PHE A 219 8.10 -7.84 3.18
C PHE A 219 7.21 -6.64 3.49
N ASN A 220 6.79 -5.92 2.46
CA ASN A 220 5.84 -4.81 2.61
C ASN A 220 4.41 -5.30 2.87
N ASN A 221 4.09 -6.50 2.37
CA ASN A 221 2.84 -7.20 2.62
C ASN A 221 3.15 -8.58 3.19
N GLU A 222 2.23 -9.15 3.97
CA GLU A 222 2.36 -10.54 4.38
C GLU A 222 2.27 -11.46 3.17
N VAL A 223 3.13 -12.46 3.13
CA VAL A 223 3.19 -13.47 2.06
C VAL A 223 2.64 -14.79 2.59
N LEU A 224 1.61 -15.29 1.96
CA LEU A 224 1.13 -16.66 2.13
C LEU A 224 2.16 -17.59 1.50
N TYR A 225 2.60 -18.63 2.21
CA TYR A 225 3.55 -19.59 1.66
C TYR A 225 3.10 -21.04 1.77
N GLU A 226 2.07 -21.32 2.58
CA GLU A 226 1.43 -22.63 2.69
C GLU A 226 -0.04 -22.51 3.05
N LEU A 227 -0.79 -23.53 2.66
CA LEU A 227 -2.13 -23.81 3.15
C LEU A 227 -2.14 -25.19 3.81
N GLU A 228 -2.70 -25.29 5.01
CA GLU A 228 -2.88 -26.52 5.77
C GLU A 228 -4.36 -26.93 5.72
N ASP A 229 -4.62 -28.14 5.27
CA ASP A 229 -5.93 -28.75 5.35
C ASP A 229 -6.27 -29.04 6.80
N THR A 230 -7.34 -28.42 7.32
CA THR A 230 -7.72 -28.50 8.75
C THR A 230 -8.21 -29.91 9.16
N THR A 231 -8.56 -30.75 8.20
CA THR A 231 -9.05 -32.12 8.46
C THR A 231 -7.91 -33.14 8.46
N SER A 232 -7.03 -33.06 7.47
CA SER A 232 -5.94 -34.03 7.28
C SER A 232 -4.61 -33.56 7.86
N GLY A 233 -4.44 -32.27 8.16
CA GLY A 233 -3.18 -31.67 8.55
C GLY A 233 -2.14 -31.57 7.42
N ILE A 234 -2.51 -31.92 6.18
CA ILE A 234 -1.61 -31.88 5.04
C ILE A 234 -1.35 -30.43 4.63
N LYS A 235 -0.07 -30.08 4.52
CA LYS A 235 0.38 -28.75 4.06
C LYS A 235 0.75 -28.80 2.59
N ARG A 236 0.38 -27.76 1.86
CA ARG A 236 0.75 -27.57 0.46
C ARG A 236 1.29 -26.17 0.23
N ALA A 237 2.29 -26.03 -0.64
CA ALA A 237 2.80 -24.73 -1.03
C ALA A 237 1.70 -23.88 -1.71
N PHE A 238 1.62 -22.62 -1.32
CA PHE A 238 0.71 -21.66 -1.88
C PHE A 238 1.31 -20.26 -1.69
N TYR A 239 1.73 -19.64 -2.76
CA TYR A 239 2.41 -18.34 -2.72
C TYR A 239 1.47 -17.26 -3.21
N LYS A 240 1.14 -16.31 -2.33
CA LYS A 240 0.27 -15.18 -2.67
C LYS A 240 0.46 -14.02 -1.70
N ASN A 241 0.42 -12.81 -2.21
CA ASN A 241 0.28 -11.61 -1.39
C ASN A 241 -1.06 -11.68 -0.63
N PHE A 242 -1.00 -11.58 0.71
CA PHE A 242 -2.19 -11.72 1.56
C PHE A 242 -3.28 -10.70 1.22
N ASN A 243 -2.90 -9.47 0.87
CA ASN A 243 -3.86 -8.42 0.53
C ASN A 243 -4.60 -8.65 -0.80
N LEU A 244 -4.12 -9.61 -1.61
CA LEU A 244 -4.76 -10.05 -2.86
C LEU A 244 -5.50 -11.38 -2.68
N ALA A 245 -5.45 -11.99 -1.50
CA ALA A 245 -6.14 -13.22 -1.21
C ALA A 245 -7.65 -12.97 -1.08
N THR A 246 -8.41 -13.99 -1.45
CA THR A 246 -9.88 -14.00 -1.39
C THR A 246 -10.36 -15.13 -0.50
N PRO A 247 -11.57 -15.07 0.07
CA PRO A 247 -12.13 -16.16 0.87
C PRO A 247 -12.13 -17.52 0.14
N THR A 248 -12.22 -17.52 -1.18
CA THR A 248 -12.18 -18.75 -2.00
C THR A 248 -10.81 -19.41 -2.02
N ASP A 249 -9.72 -18.67 -1.81
CA ASP A 249 -8.37 -19.22 -1.70
C ASP A 249 -8.23 -20.16 -0.49
N PHE A 250 -9.03 -19.94 0.55
CA PHE A 250 -9.02 -20.66 1.82
C PHE A 250 -10.06 -21.77 1.91
N LYS A 251 -10.70 -22.12 0.79
CA LYS A 251 -11.69 -23.22 0.71
C LYS A 251 -11.36 -24.18 -0.42
N LYS A 252 -11.47 -25.48 -0.16
CA LYS A 252 -11.39 -26.52 -1.18
C LYS A 252 -12.36 -27.64 -0.83
N ASP A 253 -13.27 -28.01 -1.75
CA ASP A 253 -14.20 -29.12 -1.56
C ASP A 253 -14.96 -29.09 -0.23
N ASN A 254 -15.39 -27.90 0.20
CA ASN A 254 -16.01 -27.60 1.50
C ASN A 254 -15.07 -27.80 2.73
N VAL A 255 -13.79 -28.04 2.53
CA VAL A 255 -12.79 -28.05 3.62
C VAL A 255 -12.16 -26.68 3.76
N MET A 256 -12.05 -26.22 5.01
CA MET A 256 -11.33 -25.00 5.34
C MET A 256 -9.82 -25.26 5.27
N LEU A 257 -9.12 -24.37 4.63
CA LEU A 257 -7.67 -24.35 4.55
C LEU A 257 -7.13 -23.26 5.47
N LYS A 258 -6.28 -23.64 6.42
CA LYS A 258 -5.61 -22.70 7.30
C LYS A 258 -4.42 -22.06 6.58
N PRO A 259 -4.40 -20.74 6.37
CA PRO A 259 -3.27 -20.07 5.77
C PRO A 259 -2.09 -20.00 6.74
N ILE A 260 -0.88 -20.21 6.19
CA ILE A 260 0.39 -19.99 6.88
C ILE A 260 1.13 -18.90 6.12
N MET A 261 1.43 -17.80 6.81
CA MET A 261 1.97 -16.59 6.23
C MET A 261 3.12 -16.04 7.06
N THR A 262 3.88 -15.14 6.44
CA THR A 262 4.97 -14.44 7.10
C THR A 262 5.08 -13.01 6.58
N SER A 263 5.49 -12.10 7.45
CA SER A 263 5.92 -10.74 7.11
C SER A 263 7.44 -10.63 6.99
N SER A 264 8.20 -11.65 7.41
CA SER A 264 9.66 -11.60 7.41
C SER A 264 10.31 -12.97 7.35
N ILE A 265 11.58 -13.01 6.93
CA ILE A 265 12.41 -14.20 6.89
C ILE A 265 13.75 -13.90 7.56
N LYS A 266 14.15 -14.69 8.56
CA LYS A 266 15.53 -14.67 9.10
C LYS A 266 16.41 -15.59 8.26
N ASN A 267 17.61 -15.14 7.88
CA ASN A 267 18.53 -15.89 7.01
C ASN A 267 19.08 -17.20 7.61
N ASN A 268 18.90 -17.43 8.91
CA ASN A 268 19.28 -18.65 9.61
C ASN A 268 18.07 -19.51 10.07
N SER A 269 16.90 -19.27 9.50
CA SER A 269 15.65 -19.93 9.90
C SER A 269 15.29 -21.13 8.99
N PRO A 270 14.50 -22.08 9.49
CA PRO A 270 13.95 -23.15 8.63
C PRO A 270 13.12 -22.61 7.45
N LEU A 271 12.47 -21.45 7.64
CA LEU A 271 11.71 -20.80 6.59
C LEU A 271 12.61 -20.28 5.46
N PHE A 272 13.79 -19.77 5.80
CA PHE A 272 14.79 -19.38 4.81
C PHE A 272 15.21 -20.59 3.95
N GLU A 273 15.53 -21.72 4.57
CA GLU A 273 15.92 -22.93 3.84
C GLU A 273 14.83 -23.37 2.85
N LYS A 274 13.56 -23.18 3.22
CA LYS A 274 12.42 -23.51 2.38
C LYS A 274 12.23 -22.54 1.21
N LEU A 275 12.47 -21.25 1.41
CA LEU A 275 12.16 -20.20 0.45
C LEU A 275 13.38 -19.61 -0.25
N LYS A 276 14.61 -19.96 0.12
CA LYS A 276 15.85 -19.33 -0.36
C LYS A 276 16.02 -19.36 -1.89
N SER A 277 15.49 -20.38 -2.56
CA SER A 277 15.55 -20.51 -4.02
C SER A 277 14.37 -19.84 -4.74
N LYS A 278 13.38 -19.36 -4.01
CA LYS A 278 12.24 -18.67 -4.60
C LYS A 278 12.59 -17.24 -4.97
N THR A 279 12.14 -16.81 -6.15
CA THR A 279 12.25 -15.42 -6.58
C THR A 279 11.14 -14.56 -5.93
N LEU A 280 11.31 -13.24 -5.95
CA LEU A 280 10.28 -12.32 -5.43
C LEU A 280 8.96 -12.51 -6.19
N ALA A 281 9.01 -12.68 -7.51
CA ALA A 281 7.80 -12.91 -8.32
C ALA A 281 7.13 -14.26 -8.01
N GLU A 282 7.88 -15.34 -7.76
CA GLU A 282 7.31 -16.62 -7.35
C GLU A 282 6.59 -16.55 -5.99
N LEU A 283 6.96 -15.59 -5.14
CA LEU A 283 6.30 -15.32 -3.86
C LEU A 283 5.15 -14.32 -3.97
N ASP A 284 4.76 -13.93 -5.18
CA ASP A 284 3.72 -12.93 -5.47
C ASP A 284 4.03 -11.54 -4.85
N ILE A 285 5.33 -11.22 -4.76
CA ILE A 285 5.77 -9.88 -4.36
C ILE A 285 5.63 -8.97 -5.58
N PRO A 286 5.02 -7.79 -5.43
CA PRO A 286 4.79 -6.87 -6.55
C PRO A 286 6.04 -6.54 -7.35
N PHE A 287 5.90 -6.38 -8.66
CA PHE A 287 6.96 -5.77 -9.46
C PHE A 287 7.27 -4.37 -8.94
N ASN A 288 8.55 -3.99 -9.05
CA ASN A 288 9.03 -2.71 -8.53
C ASN A 288 8.91 -2.55 -7.01
N ASP A 289 8.84 -3.64 -6.26
CA ASP A 289 8.88 -3.54 -4.81
C ASP A 289 10.31 -3.29 -4.31
N ILE A 290 10.42 -2.70 -3.13
CA ILE A 290 11.66 -2.53 -2.39
C ILE A 290 11.58 -3.44 -1.18
N ILE A 291 12.39 -4.48 -1.15
CA ILE A 291 12.50 -5.33 0.04
C ILE A 291 13.51 -4.74 1.02
N VAL A 292 13.18 -4.78 2.29
CA VAL A 292 14.04 -4.27 3.35
C VAL A 292 14.74 -5.43 4.05
N ILE A 293 16.06 -5.35 4.15
CA ILE A 293 16.84 -6.30 4.93
C ILE A 293 17.54 -5.54 6.06
N SER A 294 17.25 -5.95 7.28
CA SER A 294 17.75 -5.33 8.49
C SER A 294 18.62 -6.28 9.32
N SER A 295 19.44 -5.70 10.15
CA SER A 295 20.22 -6.31 11.21
C SER A 295 20.05 -5.42 12.45
N SER A 296 20.62 -5.80 13.60
CA SER A 296 20.38 -5.12 14.89
C SER A 296 20.35 -3.59 14.86
N ASN A 297 21.22 -2.93 14.06
CA ASN A 297 21.32 -1.46 14.02
C ASN A 297 21.46 -0.88 12.60
N LYS A 298 21.25 -1.69 11.56
CA LYS A 298 21.42 -1.27 10.16
C LYS A 298 20.35 -1.91 9.29
N GLU A 299 19.99 -1.19 8.25
CA GLU A 299 19.07 -1.68 7.25
C GLU A 299 19.47 -1.23 5.84
N VAL A 300 18.99 -1.95 4.85
CA VAL A 300 19.10 -1.59 3.45
C VAL A 300 17.84 -2.02 2.70
N GLY A 301 17.25 -1.09 1.96
CA GLY A 301 16.25 -1.38 0.95
C GLY A 301 16.92 -1.82 -0.36
N ILE A 302 16.46 -2.89 -0.95
CA ILE A 302 16.92 -3.37 -2.26
C ILE A 302 15.81 -3.12 -3.27
N ALA A 303 16.07 -2.21 -4.22
CA ALA A 303 15.19 -1.89 -5.33
C ALA A 303 15.68 -2.61 -6.59
N THR A 304 14.83 -3.45 -7.19
CA THR A 304 15.11 -4.15 -8.46
C THR A 304 15.01 -3.20 -9.65
N VAL A 305 15.45 -3.63 -10.82
CA VAL A 305 15.27 -2.88 -12.08
C VAL A 305 13.80 -2.54 -12.26
N PHE A 306 13.53 -1.28 -12.58
CA PHE A 306 12.17 -0.80 -12.80
C PHE A 306 11.57 -1.51 -14.03
N THR A 307 10.45 -2.17 -13.82
CA THR A 307 9.65 -2.80 -14.87
C THR A 307 8.46 -1.91 -15.17
N ASP A 308 8.28 -1.50 -16.43
CA ASP A 308 7.11 -0.70 -16.81
C ASP A 308 5.85 -1.59 -16.81
N ILE A 309 5.04 -1.46 -15.76
CA ILE A 309 3.78 -2.16 -15.56
C ILE A 309 2.57 -1.34 -16.03
N PHE A 310 2.82 -0.12 -16.48
CA PHE A 310 1.80 0.83 -16.92
C PHE A 310 1.54 0.73 -18.42
N LYS A 311 0.32 1.11 -18.84
CA LYS A 311 -0.12 1.13 -20.24
C LYS A 311 -0.39 2.55 -20.69
#